data_447a30f10747b102408ace132504a4c4
#
_entry.id   447a30f10747b102408ace132504a4c4
#
_cell.length_a   1.000
_cell.length_b   1.000
_cell.length_c   1.000
_cell.angle_alpha   90.00
_cell.angle_beta   90.00
_cell.angle_gamma   90.00
#
_symmetry.space_group_name_H-M   'P 1'
#
loop_
_entity.id
_entity.type
_entity.pdbx_description
1 polymer ?
#
loop_
_entity_poly.entity_id
_entity_poly.type
_entity_poly.pdbx_seq_one_letter_code
_entity_poly.pdbx_strand_id
1 'polypeptide(L)'
;LKQNLIISELFMKLSSLKTPLTAVAVAAVVLTLAACGKKDGGGAQVIKIGHVGPTSGAIAHLGKDNENGAKMAIEELNAAGIKIGDKVVKFELLAEDDAADPKQGTAAAQKLVDAKVQGVIGHLNSGTTIPASQLYNAAGIPQISPSATNPKYTRQGYAGAFRVVADDVHLGGTLGKYAVETLKGKSIAVIDDRTAYGQGVAEEFEKAVKAAGGNLVGHEFTTDKASDFNAILTTLKGKKPDIIFFGGMDAVAGPMLKQMKQLGINAKFMGGDGICTAELAKLAAEGMADENVFCAEAGGVEGEQKAGMDKFRTDFKAKYNAEVQVYAPYVYDAVKVMAQAMVTAGSSDPAKYLPALKSINYKGVTGNIAFDEKGDIKNG
;
A
#
# COMPACT_ATOMS: atom_id res chain seq x y z
N LEU A 1 -7.94 -39.89 28.73
CA LEU A 1 -8.16 -41.28 29.22
C LEU A 1 -9.21 -41.33 30.37
N LYS A 2 -9.35 -40.29 31.22
CA LYS A 2 -10.32 -40.30 32.36
C LYS A 2 -11.76 -39.98 31.94
N GLN A 3 -12.01 -39.32 30.83
CA GLN A 3 -13.36 -38.99 30.36
C GLN A 3 -14.06 -40.15 29.63
N ASN A 4 -13.31 -41.04 28.98
CA ASN A 4 -13.89 -42.20 28.31
C ASN A 4 -14.29 -43.32 29.29
N LEU A 5 -13.76 -43.34 30.50
CA LEU A 5 -14.09 -44.34 31.52
C LEU A 5 -15.43 -44.08 32.19
N ILE A 6 -15.84 -42.82 32.35
CA ILE A 6 -17.11 -42.41 32.99
C ILE A 6 -18.31 -42.69 32.07
N ILE A 7 -18.13 -42.62 30.75
CA ILE A 7 -19.20 -42.89 29.79
C ILE A 7 -19.49 -44.41 29.69
N SER A 8 -18.46 -45.27 29.85
CA SER A 8 -18.64 -46.71 29.77
C SER A 8 -19.36 -47.30 31.01
N GLU A 9 -19.14 -46.72 32.21
CA GLU A 9 -19.84 -47.15 33.40
C GLU A 9 -21.33 -46.73 33.45
N LEU A 10 -21.65 -45.59 32.81
CA LEU A 10 -23.03 -45.13 32.70
C LEU A 10 -23.89 -45.99 31.77
N PHE A 11 -23.30 -46.56 30.72
CA PHE A 11 -23.98 -47.45 29.78
C PHE A 11 -24.27 -48.84 30.34
N MET A 12 -23.44 -49.37 31.26
CA MET A 12 -23.67 -50.69 31.88
C MET A 12 -24.71 -50.68 32.96
N LYS A 13 -25.05 -49.53 33.57
CA LYS A 13 -26.13 -49.43 34.61
C LYS A 13 -27.53 -49.21 34.04
N LEU A 14 -27.65 -48.84 32.77
CA LEU A 14 -28.94 -48.60 32.13
C LEU A 14 -29.56 -49.83 31.45
N SER A 15 -28.82 -50.95 31.31
CA SER A 15 -29.30 -52.16 30.65
C SER A 15 -30.13 -53.12 31.54
N SER A 16 -30.35 -52.79 32.83
CA SER A 16 -31.06 -53.67 33.77
C SER A 16 -32.46 -53.24 34.17
N LEU A 17 -33.03 -52.18 33.55
CA LEU A 17 -34.40 -51.74 33.85
C LEU A 17 -35.37 -52.24 32.74
N LYS A 18 -36.02 -53.36 33.03
CA LYS A 18 -37.10 -53.94 32.22
C LYS A 18 -38.45 -53.30 32.57
N THR A 19 -38.81 -52.18 31.93
CA THR A 19 -40.19 -51.71 31.87
C THR A 19 -40.44 -50.91 30.59
N PRO A 20 -41.60 -51.03 29.93
CA PRO A 20 -41.88 -50.41 28.63
C PRO A 20 -42.13 -48.90 28.67
N LEU A 21 -42.09 -48.27 29.84
CA LEU A 21 -42.29 -46.80 29.97
C LEU A 21 -41.02 -45.97 29.70
N THR A 22 -39.84 -46.59 29.71
CA THR A 22 -38.57 -45.89 29.50
C THR A 22 -38.23 -45.69 28.01
N ALA A 23 -38.82 -46.46 27.13
CA ALA A 23 -38.55 -46.31 25.67
C ALA A 23 -39.18 -45.05 25.06
N VAL A 24 -40.28 -44.52 25.61
CA VAL A 24 -40.94 -43.31 25.10
C VAL A 24 -40.19 -42.04 25.56
N ALA A 25 -39.60 -42.04 26.75
CA ALA A 25 -38.86 -40.88 27.31
C ALA A 25 -37.50 -40.69 26.61
N VAL A 26 -36.84 -41.78 26.17
CA VAL A 26 -35.54 -41.69 25.46
C VAL A 26 -35.75 -41.24 24.01
N ALA A 27 -36.85 -41.62 23.35
CA ALA A 27 -37.19 -41.16 22.02
C ALA A 27 -37.52 -39.63 22.00
N ALA A 28 -38.16 -39.12 23.05
CA ALA A 28 -38.47 -37.70 23.16
C ALA A 28 -37.23 -36.82 23.39
N VAL A 29 -36.18 -37.31 24.10
CA VAL A 29 -34.95 -36.58 24.36
C VAL A 29 -34.03 -36.58 23.09
N VAL A 30 -34.07 -37.61 22.31
CA VAL A 30 -33.31 -37.66 21.04
C VAL A 30 -33.93 -36.77 19.97
N LEU A 31 -35.27 -36.62 19.96
CA LEU A 31 -35.98 -35.75 19.01
C LEU A 31 -35.81 -34.25 19.36
N THR A 32 -35.61 -33.91 20.65
CA THR A 32 -35.32 -32.51 21.03
C THR A 32 -33.89 -32.06 20.78
N LEU A 33 -32.93 -32.99 20.67
CA LEU A 33 -31.55 -32.67 20.29
C LEU A 33 -31.37 -32.53 18.76
N ALA A 34 -32.25 -33.09 17.95
CA ALA A 34 -32.27 -32.92 16.51
C ALA A 34 -32.94 -31.61 16.04
N ALA A 35 -33.71 -30.94 16.95
CA ALA A 35 -34.39 -29.67 16.66
C ALA A 35 -33.54 -28.43 17.00
N CYS A 36 -32.32 -28.59 17.53
CA CYS A 36 -31.28 -27.55 17.48
C CYS A 36 -30.63 -27.54 16.07
N GLY A 37 -31.47 -27.35 15.05
CA GLY A 37 -31.01 -26.90 13.75
C GLY A 37 -30.22 -25.62 13.98
N LYS A 38 -28.99 -25.57 13.45
CA LYS A 38 -28.20 -24.34 13.33
C LYS A 38 -29.15 -23.21 12.93
N LYS A 39 -29.58 -22.39 13.91
CA LYS A 39 -29.85 -21.02 13.59
C LYS A 39 -28.53 -20.52 13.08
N ASP A 40 -28.39 -20.34 11.78
CA ASP A 40 -27.42 -19.44 11.23
C ASP A 40 -27.63 -18.15 12.01
N GLY A 41 -26.80 -17.95 13.00
CA GLY A 41 -26.76 -16.71 13.74
C GLY A 41 -26.50 -15.66 12.69
N GLY A 42 -27.48 -14.76 12.46
CA GLY A 42 -27.43 -13.70 11.47
C GLY A 42 -26.38 -12.64 11.80
N GLY A 43 -25.17 -13.07 12.11
CA GLY A 43 -23.99 -12.23 12.20
C GLY A 43 -23.53 -11.82 10.82
N ALA A 44 -23.20 -10.55 10.63
CA ALA A 44 -22.62 -10.07 9.38
C ALA A 44 -21.38 -10.92 9.00
N GLN A 45 -21.27 -11.31 7.74
CA GLN A 45 -20.11 -12.01 7.25
C GLN A 45 -18.89 -11.08 7.38
N VAL A 46 -17.83 -11.54 8.05
CA VAL A 46 -16.59 -10.78 8.18
C VAL A 46 -15.72 -11.00 6.95
N ILE A 47 -15.26 -9.89 6.36
CA ILE A 47 -14.32 -9.85 5.24
C ILE A 47 -13.03 -9.23 5.73
N LYS A 48 -11.95 -9.99 5.69
CA LYS A 48 -10.63 -9.55 6.13
C LYS A 48 -9.88 -8.90 4.97
N ILE A 49 -9.46 -7.67 5.15
CA ILE A 49 -8.60 -6.94 4.22
C ILE A 49 -7.24 -6.79 4.89
N GLY A 50 -6.19 -7.28 4.23
CA GLY A 50 -4.82 -7.08 4.67
C GLY A 50 -4.34 -5.67 4.33
N HIS A 51 -3.55 -5.07 5.20
CA HIS A 51 -2.80 -3.86 4.94
C HIS A 51 -1.35 -4.02 5.39
N VAL A 52 -0.41 -3.55 4.57
CA VAL A 52 1.02 -3.59 4.92
C VAL A 52 1.70 -2.29 4.53
N GLY A 53 2.45 -1.74 5.46
CA GLY A 53 3.31 -0.58 5.25
C GLY A 53 4.29 -0.42 6.42
N PRO A 54 5.32 0.41 6.27
CA PRO A 54 6.35 0.62 7.30
C PRO A 54 5.83 1.52 8.43
N THR A 55 5.15 0.94 9.41
CA THR A 55 4.64 1.67 10.58
C THR A 55 5.70 1.88 11.66
N SER A 56 6.90 1.31 11.47
CA SER A 56 8.10 1.56 12.25
C SER A 56 9.28 1.97 11.35
N GLY A 57 10.38 2.42 11.95
CA GLY A 57 11.58 2.85 11.23
C GLY A 57 11.55 4.30 10.73
N ALA A 58 12.48 4.65 9.86
CA ALA A 58 12.75 6.04 9.44
C ALA A 58 11.59 6.71 8.68
N ILE A 59 10.79 5.91 7.95
CA ILE A 59 9.64 6.39 7.18
C ILE A 59 8.29 5.97 7.81
N ALA A 60 8.26 5.75 9.12
CA ALA A 60 7.05 5.33 9.84
C ALA A 60 5.88 6.31 9.68
N HIS A 61 6.14 7.59 9.46
CA HIS A 61 5.12 8.60 9.20
C HIS A 61 4.32 8.29 7.93
N LEU A 62 4.95 7.77 6.87
CA LEU A 62 4.29 7.34 5.64
C LEU A 62 3.47 6.06 5.84
N GLY A 63 4.00 5.08 6.56
CA GLY A 63 3.26 3.85 6.86
C GLY A 63 2.03 4.09 7.72
N LYS A 64 2.13 4.99 8.70
CA LYS A 64 0.99 5.40 9.54
C LYS A 64 -0.06 6.19 8.76
N ASP A 65 0.38 7.07 7.85
CA ASP A 65 -0.49 7.75 6.89
C ASP A 65 -1.34 6.74 6.10
N ASN A 66 -0.68 5.72 5.54
CA ASN A 66 -1.33 4.64 4.81
C ASN A 66 -2.33 3.86 5.68
N GLU A 67 -1.91 3.43 6.85
CA GLU A 67 -2.75 2.66 7.77
C GLU A 67 -4.00 3.46 8.17
N ASN A 68 -3.86 4.75 8.43
CA ASN A 68 -4.97 5.64 8.76
C ASN A 68 -5.93 5.79 7.58
N GLY A 69 -5.43 5.92 6.34
CA GLY A 69 -6.25 5.92 5.13
C GLY A 69 -7.08 4.64 4.99
N ALA A 70 -6.45 3.47 5.24
CA ALA A 70 -7.14 2.18 5.21
C ALA A 70 -8.22 2.09 6.31
N LYS A 71 -7.90 2.48 7.54
CA LYS A 71 -8.85 2.49 8.67
C LYS A 71 -10.06 3.37 8.38
N MET A 72 -9.84 4.57 7.84
CA MET A 72 -10.92 5.50 7.49
C MET A 72 -11.87 4.89 6.47
N ALA A 73 -11.35 4.27 5.40
CA ALA A 73 -12.17 3.61 4.40
C ALA A 73 -12.98 2.42 4.97
N ILE A 74 -12.34 1.57 5.77
CA ILE A 74 -13.00 0.41 6.40
C ILE A 74 -14.13 0.85 7.33
N GLU A 75 -13.91 1.88 8.13
CA GLU A 75 -14.94 2.40 9.04
C GLU A 75 -16.14 2.96 8.28
N GLU A 76 -15.91 3.71 7.20
CA GLU A 76 -16.99 4.24 6.37
C GLU A 76 -17.77 3.13 5.66
N LEU A 77 -17.08 2.10 5.11
CA LEU A 77 -17.75 0.94 4.52
C LEU A 77 -18.63 0.20 5.53
N ASN A 78 -18.14 0.04 6.76
CA ASN A 78 -18.88 -0.60 7.84
C ASN A 78 -20.08 0.25 8.29
N ALA A 79 -19.91 1.58 8.39
CA ALA A 79 -20.99 2.50 8.72
C ALA A 79 -22.08 2.54 7.64
N ALA A 80 -21.70 2.40 6.37
CA ALA A 80 -22.63 2.35 5.25
C ALA A 80 -23.42 1.03 5.16
N GLY A 81 -23.07 -0.01 5.92
CA GLY A 81 -23.79 -1.29 5.91
C GLY A 81 -23.74 -2.00 4.56
N ILE A 82 -22.56 -2.06 3.94
CA ILE A 82 -22.36 -2.63 2.61
C ILE A 82 -22.90 -4.06 2.51
N LYS A 83 -23.57 -4.36 1.40
CA LYS A 83 -24.03 -5.72 1.06
C LYS A 83 -23.17 -6.30 -0.06
N ILE A 84 -22.82 -7.57 0.11
CA ILE A 84 -22.21 -8.39 -0.95
C ILE A 84 -23.14 -9.60 -1.20
N GLY A 85 -23.69 -9.67 -2.41
CA GLY A 85 -24.87 -10.49 -2.66
C GLY A 85 -26.03 -10.04 -1.76
N ASP A 86 -26.68 -10.97 -1.08
CA ASP A 86 -27.84 -10.69 -0.21
C ASP A 86 -27.44 -10.41 1.25
N LYS A 87 -26.14 -10.47 1.61
CA LYS A 87 -25.67 -10.40 2.99
C LYS A 87 -25.03 -9.05 3.32
N VAL A 88 -25.42 -8.44 4.42
CA VAL A 88 -24.66 -7.34 5.03
C VAL A 88 -23.32 -7.90 5.51
N VAL A 89 -22.22 -7.23 5.15
CA VAL A 89 -20.87 -7.63 5.50
C VAL A 89 -20.24 -6.65 6.48
N LYS A 90 -19.23 -7.12 7.20
CA LYS A 90 -18.34 -6.29 8.02
C LYS A 90 -16.91 -6.47 7.52
N PHE A 91 -16.26 -5.38 7.17
CA PHE A 91 -14.85 -5.40 6.84
C PHE A 91 -13.98 -5.31 8.10
N GLU A 92 -12.93 -6.11 8.16
CA GLU A 92 -11.92 -6.13 9.21
C GLU A 92 -10.55 -5.86 8.58
N LEU A 93 -9.81 -4.89 9.11
CA LEU A 93 -8.46 -4.57 8.67
C LEU A 93 -7.44 -5.37 9.48
N LEU A 94 -6.62 -6.16 8.81
CA LEU A 94 -5.43 -6.81 9.37
C LEU A 94 -4.21 -6.05 8.91
N ALA A 95 -3.63 -5.23 9.79
CA ALA A 95 -2.48 -4.39 9.49
C ALA A 95 -1.19 -5.04 9.98
N GLU A 96 -0.16 -5.07 9.12
CA GLU A 96 1.18 -5.58 9.42
C GLU A 96 2.22 -4.50 9.11
N ASP A 97 3.28 -4.48 9.90
CA ASP A 97 4.46 -3.62 9.71
C ASP A 97 5.53 -4.38 8.92
N ASP A 98 6.02 -3.78 7.83
CA ASP A 98 7.15 -4.32 7.06
C ASP A 98 8.45 -3.54 7.27
N ALA A 99 8.43 -2.48 8.07
CA ALA A 99 9.57 -1.60 8.37
C ALA A 99 10.37 -1.16 7.11
N ALA A 100 9.76 -1.17 5.93
CA ALA A 100 10.37 -0.99 4.62
C ALA A 100 11.48 -2.03 4.29
N ASP A 101 11.53 -3.15 5.00
CA ASP A 101 12.48 -4.23 4.79
C ASP A 101 11.87 -5.35 3.94
N PRO A 102 12.50 -5.75 2.81
CA PRO A 102 11.94 -6.78 1.93
C PRO A 102 11.70 -8.14 2.60
N LYS A 103 12.51 -8.52 3.60
CA LYS A 103 12.34 -9.79 4.33
C LYS A 103 11.15 -9.70 5.29
N GLN A 104 11.01 -8.56 5.99
CA GLN A 104 9.84 -8.33 6.83
C GLN A 104 8.58 -8.21 5.99
N GLY A 105 8.66 -7.59 4.80
CA GLY A 105 7.55 -7.52 3.85
C GLY A 105 7.06 -8.91 3.41
N THR A 106 7.97 -9.83 3.09
CA THR A 106 7.56 -11.20 2.76
C THR A 106 7.01 -11.96 3.96
N ALA A 107 7.54 -11.73 5.16
CA ALA A 107 7.00 -12.33 6.39
C ALA A 107 5.60 -11.80 6.72
N ALA A 108 5.36 -10.49 6.57
CA ALA A 108 4.04 -9.88 6.73
C ALA A 108 3.05 -10.43 5.68
N ALA A 109 3.49 -10.57 4.43
CA ALA A 109 2.66 -11.18 3.38
C ALA A 109 2.25 -12.61 3.73
N GLN A 110 3.18 -13.44 4.22
CA GLN A 110 2.86 -14.80 4.63
C GLN A 110 1.83 -14.85 5.77
N LYS A 111 1.95 -13.98 6.77
CA LYS A 111 0.95 -13.87 7.86
C LYS A 111 -0.46 -13.55 7.32
N LEU A 112 -0.57 -12.63 6.36
CA LEU A 112 -1.85 -12.29 5.76
C LEU A 112 -2.42 -13.44 4.90
N VAL A 113 -1.58 -14.17 4.19
CA VAL A 113 -1.96 -15.40 3.47
C VAL A 113 -2.50 -16.44 4.44
N ASP A 114 -1.79 -16.70 5.55
CA ASP A 114 -2.20 -17.65 6.58
C ASP A 114 -3.50 -17.22 7.29
N ALA A 115 -3.72 -15.92 7.47
CA ALA A 115 -4.95 -15.34 7.98
C ALA A 115 -6.12 -15.41 7.00
N LYS A 116 -5.86 -15.83 5.75
CA LYS A 116 -6.84 -15.97 4.65
C LYS A 116 -7.59 -14.66 4.39
N VAL A 117 -6.86 -13.57 4.23
CA VAL A 117 -7.44 -12.30 3.83
C VAL A 117 -8.04 -12.41 2.43
N GLN A 118 -9.11 -11.69 2.16
CA GLN A 118 -9.80 -11.68 0.88
C GLN A 118 -9.15 -10.75 -0.14
N GLY A 119 -8.25 -9.86 0.28
CA GLY A 119 -7.49 -8.96 -0.56
C GLY A 119 -6.48 -8.18 0.27
N VAL A 120 -5.49 -7.57 -0.38
CA VAL A 120 -4.43 -6.81 0.28
C VAL A 120 -4.30 -5.41 -0.32
N ILE A 121 -4.23 -4.40 0.53
CA ILE A 121 -3.90 -3.02 0.20
C ILE A 121 -2.49 -2.72 0.73
N GLY A 122 -1.56 -2.52 -0.16
CA GLY A 122 -0.13 -2.41 0.18
C GLY A 122 0.72 -3.26 -0.77
N HIS A 123 1.99 -3.41 -0.54
CA HIS A 123 2.80 -2.69 0.43
C HIS A 123 3.08 -1.25 -0.02
N LEU A 124 3.72 -0.45 0.84
CA LEU A 124 4.06 0.92 0.47
C LEU A 124 5.26 0.93 -0.50
N ASN A 125 6.39 0.38 -0.09
CA ASN A 125 7.63 0.45 -0.84
C ASN A 125 7.70 -0.58 -1.97
N SER A 126 8.25 -0.21 -3.13
CA SER A 126 8.47 -1.16 -4.25
C SER A 126 9.32 -2.36 -3.83
N GLY A 127 10.32 -2.15 -2.96
CA GLY A 127 11.20 -3.19 -2.45
C GLY A 127 10.50 -4.25 -1.60
N THR A 128 9.40 -3.92 -0.93
CA THR A 128 8.57 -4.86 -0.17
C THR A 128 7.42 -5.41 -1.00
N THR A 129 6.81 -4.57 -1.87
CA THR A 129 5.68 -4.93 -2.74
C THR A 129 6.04 -6.03 -3.74
N ILE A 130 7.17 -5.88 -4.45
CA ILE A 130 7.57 -6.80 -5.51
C ILE A 130 7.73 -8.24 -5.00
N PRO A 131 8.53 -8.53 -3.96
CA PRO A 131 8.66 -9.90 -3.47
C PRO A 131 7.37 -10.42 -2.78
N ALA A 132 6.63 -9.57 -2.07
CA ALA A 132 5.37 -9.96 -1.44
C ALA A 132 4.29 -10.37 -2.46
N SER A 133 4.24 -9.72 -3.62
CA SER A 133 3.27 -10.01 -4.68
C SER A 133 3.34 -11.44 -5.18
N GLN A 134 4.49 -12.10 -5.12
CA GLN A 134 4.66 -13.51 -5.45
C GLN A 134 3.84 -14.41 -4.51
N LEU A 135 3.87 -14.12 -3.20
CA LEU A 135 3.13 -14.89 -2.19
C LEU A 135 1.62 -14.71 -2.36
N TYR A 136 1.17 -13.48 -2.56
CA TYR A 136 -0.25 -13.19 -2.81
C TYR A 136 -0.74 -13.82 -4.10
N ASN A 137 0.05 -13.76 -5.18
CA ASN A 137 -0.30 -14.41 -6.44
C ASN A 137 -0.40 -15.92 -6.29
N ALA A 138 0.54 -16.58 -5.59
CA ALA A 138 0.50 -18.01 -5.32
C ALA A 138 -0.74 -18.42 -4.49
N ALA A 139 -1.20 -17.54 -3.59
CA ALA A 139 -2.40 -17.75 -2.78
C ALA A 139 -3.70 -17.32 -3.50
N GLY A 140 -3.63 -16.74 -4.70
CA GLY A 140 -4.77 -16.22 -5.44
C GLY A 140 -5.42 -14.98 -4.82
N ILE A 141 -4.69 -14.23 -3.98
CA ILE A 141 -5.17 -13.04 -3.28
C ILE A 141 -4.83 -11.79 -4.10
N PRO A 142 -5.81 -10.99 -4.56
CA PRO A 142 -5.54 -9.73 -5.23
C PRO A 142 -4.88 -8.71 -4.29
N GLN A 143 -3.92 -7.97 -4.84
CA GLN A 143 -3.15 -6.94 -4.17
C GLN A 143 -3.27 -5.62 -4.93
N ILE A 144 -3.59 -4.53 -4.23
CA ILE A 144 -3.56 -3.17 -4.78
C ILE A 144 -2.50 -2.38 -4.01
N SER A 145 -1.41 -2.01 -4.67
CA SER A 145 -0.45 -1.08 -4.07
C SER A 145 -0.90 0.36 -4.27
N PRO A 146 -0.95 1.16 -3.18
CA PRO A 146 -1.32 2.58 -3.26
C PRO A 146 -0.13 3.50 -3.51
N SER A 147 1.10 2.97 -3.64
CA SER A 147 2.32 3.76 -3.55
C SER A 147 3.55 3.16 -4.23
N ALA A 148 3.60 1.84 -4.49
CA ALA A 148 4.75 1.23 -5.15
C ALA A 148 4.77 1.57 -6.65
N THR A 149 5.74 2.39 -7.05
CA THR A 149 5.84 2.96 -8.40
C THR A 149 6.70 2.16 -9.36
N ASN A 150 7.58 1.26 -8.87
CA ASN A 150 8.46 0.49 -9.74
C ASN A 150 7.66 -0.37 -10.74
N PRO A 151 7.91 -0.22 -12.06
CA PRO A 151 7.18 -0.94 -13.11
C PRO A 151 7.23 -2.46 -12.97
N LYS A 152 8.29 -3.01 -12.37
CA LYS A 152 8.45 -4.45 -12.18
C LYS A 152 7.29 -5.09 -11.41
N TYR A 153 6.64 -4.33 -10.51
CA TYR A 153 5.54 -4.85 -9.69
C TYR A 153 4.42 -5.46 -10.54
N THR A 154 3.90 -4.74 -11.52
CA THR A 154 2.78 -5.17 -12.39
C THR A 154 3.23 -5.93 -13.63
N ARG A 155 4.55 -5.98 -13.90
CA ARG A 155 5.12 -6.63 -15.09
C ARG A 155 5.68 -8.02 -14.84
N GLN A 156 5.38 -8.62 -13.66
CA GLN A 156 5.74 -10.01 -13.33
C GLN A 156 4.75 -11.04 -13.91
N GLY A 157 3.66 -10.59 -14.55
CA GLY A 157 2.63 -11.48 -15.10
C GLY A 157 1.60 -11.97 -14.07
N TYR A 158 1.51 -11.33 -12.91
CA TYR A 158 0.55 -11.69 -11.86
C TYR A 158 -0.81 -11.05 -12.12
N ALA A 159 -1.82 -11.89 -12.29
CA ALA A 159 -3.17 -11.44 -12.66
C ALA A 159 -3.89 -10.61 -11.58
N GLY A 160 -3.42 -10.70 -10.33
CA GLY A 160 -3.99 -10.02 -9.16
C GLY A 160 -3.16 -8.85 -8.64
N ALA A 161 -2.14 -8.38 -9.37
CA ALA A 161 -1.30 -7.25 -8.97
C ALA A 161 -1.79 -5.95 -9.63
N PHE A 162 -2.16 -4.96 -8.80
CA PHE A 162 -2.68 -3.66 -9.25
C PHE A 162 -2.01 -2.51 -8.52
N ARG A 163 -1.94 -1.32 -9.14
CA ARG A 163 -1.55 -0.07 -8.49
C ARG A 163 -2.51 1.08 -8.83
N VAL A 164 -2.72 1.98 -7.88
CA VAL A 164 -3.58 3.16 -8.04
C VAL A 164 -2.79 4.47 -8.11
N VAL A 165 -1.52 4.40 -8.43
CA VAL A 165 -0.60 5.54 -8.65
C VAL A 165 0.15 5.35 -9.98
N ALA A 166 0.70 6.43 -10.52
CA ALA A 166 1.58 6.37 -11.68
C ALA A 166 2.83 5.52 -11.40
N ASP A 167 3.39 4.90 -12.43
CA ASP A 167 4.65 4.18 -12.32
C ASP A 167 5.89 5.08 -12.53
N ASP A 168 7.08 4.54 -12.24
CA ASP A 168 8.35 5.28 -12.41
C ASP A 168 8.59 5.73 -13.84
N VAL A 169 8.01 5.06 -14.85
CA VAL A 169 8.14 5.49 -16.25
C VAL A 169 7.48 6.85 -16.46
N HIS A 170 6.30 7.07 -15.87
CA HIS A 170 5.61 8.35 -15.91
C HIS A 170 6.27 9.35 -14.97
N LEU A 171 6.54 8.97 -13.72
CA LEU A 171 7.11 9.84 -12.71
C LEU A 171 8.52 10.30 -13.06
N GLY A 172 9.45 9.37 -13.25
CA GLY A 172 10.83 9.66 -13.64
C GLY A 172 10.90 10.32 -15.03
N GLY A 173 10.04 9.87 -15.97
CA GLY A 173 9.93 10.44 -17.30
C GLY A 173 9.53 11.93 -17.29
N THR A 174 8.53 12.29 -16.49
CA THR A 174 8.08 13.68 -16.33
C THR A 174 9.16 14.53 -15.67
N LEU A 175 9.79 14.04 -14.60
CA LEU A 175 10.84 14.77 -13.89
C LEU A 175 12.08 14.97 -14.76
N GLY A 176 12.49 13.99 -15.56
CA GLY A 176 13.63 14.11 -16.46
C GLY A 176 13.41 15.16 -17.56
N LYS A 177 12.23 15.17 -18.18
CA LYS A 177 11.84 16.22 -19.12
C LYS A 177 11.79 17.59 -18.46
N TYR A 178 11.19 17.68 -17.27
CA TYR A 178 11.10 18.94 -16.54
C TYR A 178 12.48 19.50 -16.18
N ALA A 179 13.42 18.65 -15.78
CA ALA A 179 14.80 19.04 -15.49
C ALA A 179 15.48 19.69 -16.70
N VAL A 180 15.31 19.14 -17.89
CA VAL A 180 15.95 19.64 -19.14
C VAL A 180 15.16 20.79 -19.75
N GLU A 181 13.86 20.61 -19.95
CA GLU A 181 13.04 21.51 -20.75
C GLU A 181 12.57 22.74 -19.97
N THR A 182 12.25 22.59 -18.67
CA THR A 182 11.72 23.67 -17.82
C THR A 182 12.81 24.30 -16.98
N LEU A 183 13.54 23.50 -16.20
CA LEU A 183 14.59 24.00 -15.33
C LEU A 183 15.88 24.35 -16.09
N LYS A 184 15.97 23.96 -17.39
CA LYS A 184 17.12 24.24 -18.26
C LYS A 184 18.45 23.72 -17.71
N GLY A 185 18.40 22.58 -16.99
CA GLY A 185 19.60 21.95 -16.43
C GLY A 185 20.58 21.54 -17.54
N LYS A 186 21.80 22.04 -17.47
CA LYS A 186 22.88 21.76 -18.42
C LYS A 186 23.80 20.66 -17.92
N SER A 187 23.80 20.41 -16.63
CA SER A 187 24.69 19.50 -15.91
C SER A 187 23.90 18.81 -14.81
N ILE A 188 23.51 17.57 -15.04
CA ILE A 188 22.58 16.85 -14.14
C ILE A 188 23.32 15.68 -13.52
N ALA A 189 23.27 15.58 -12.19
CA ALA A 189 23.78 14.43 -11.45
C ALA A 189 22.63 13.64 -10.86
N VAL A 190 22.84 12.34 -10.62
CA VAL A 190 21.88 11.43 -10.05
C VAL A 190 22.48 10.76 -8.82
N ILE A 191 21.67 10.56 -7.79
CA ILE A 191 21.98 9.73 -6.63
C ILE A 191 20.80 8.79 -6.45
N ASP A 192 21.01 7.51 -6.20
CA ASP A 192 19.96 6.59 -5.74
C ASP A 192 20.34 5.86 -4.44
N ASP A 193 19.33 5.40 -3.70
CA ASP A 193 19.50 4.73 -2.41
C ASP A 193 19.59 3.20 -2.51
N ARG A 194 19.76 2.65 -3.71
CA ARG A 194 19.84 1.22 -3.99
C ARG A 194 18.60 0.42 -3.62
N THR A 195 17.51 1.04 -3.23
CA THR A 195 16.22 0.36 -3.12
C THR A 195 15.62 0.09 -4.50
N ALA A 196 14.66 -0.84 -4.58
CA ALA A 196 13.96 -1.07 -5.85
C ALA A 196 13.21 0.18 -6.35
N TYR A 197 12.71 1.03 -5.44
CA TYR A 197 12.11 2.32 -5.79
C TYR A 197 13.17 3.30 -6.28
N GLY A 198 14.18 3.59 -5.45
CA GLY A 198 15.18 4.61 -5.76
C GLY A 198 15.92 4.35 -7.06
N GLN A 199 16.33 3.10 -7.30
CA GLN A 199 16.93 2.70 -8.58
C GLN A 199 15.93 2.85 -9.75
N GLY A 200 14.69 2.39 -9.57
CA GLY A 200 13.68 2.43 -10.64
C GLY A 200 13.38 3.84 -11.11
N VAL A 201 13.08 4.76 -10.20
CA VAL A 201 12.79 6.15 -10.57
C VAL A 201 14.02 6.89 -11.12
N ALA A 202 15.21 6.59 -10.59
CA ALA A 202 16.47 7.17 -11.09
C ALA A 202 16.79 6.72 -12.53
N GLU A 203 16.60 5.43 -12.83
CA GLU A 203 16.78 4.89 -14.18
C GLU A 203 15.84 5.53 -15.20
N GLU A 204 14.56 5.69 -14.86
CA GLU A 204 13.58 6.31 -15.76
C GLU A 204 13.83 7.83 -15.91
N PHE A 205 14.24 8.49 -14.83
CA PHE A 205 14.70 9.89 -14.88
C PHE A 205 15.87 10.05 -15.84
N GLU A 206 16.92 9.24 -15.72
CA GLU A 206 18.08 9.30 -16.60
C GLU A 206 17.74 9.03 -18.08
N LYS A 207 16.86 8.06 -18.35
CA LYS A 207 16.36 7.79 -19.70
C LYS A 207 15.69 9.03 -20.29
N ALA A 208 14.85 9.69 -19.51
CA ALA A 208 14.14 10.89 -19.95
C ALA A 208 15.08 12.08 -20.15
N VAL A 209 16.06 12.29 -19.26
CA VAL A 209 17.09 13.31 -19.42
C VAL A 209 17.87 13.11 -20.72
N LYS A 210 18.32 11.89 -21.00
CA LYS A 210 19.02 11.54 -22.24
C LYS A 210 18.15 11.78 -23.47
N ALA A 211 16.90 11.35 -23.43
CA ALA A 211 15.93 11.53 -24.52
C ALA A 211 15.64 13.02 -24.81
N ALA A 212 15.65 13.87 -23.78
CA ALA A 212 15.48 15.33 -23.90
C ALA A 212 16.78 16.07 -24.27
N GLY A 213 17.89 15.36 -24.52
CA GLY A 213 19.19 15.95 -24.86
C GLY A 213 19.94 16.54 -23.66
N GLY A 214 19.58 16.18 -22.42
CA GLY A 214 20.27 16.62 -21.22
C GLY A 214 21.60 15.90 -21.02
N ASN A 215 22.50 16.53 -20.26
CA ASN A 215 23.83 16.02 -19.96
C ASN A 215 23.92 15.48 -18.55
N LEU A 216 24.12 14.16 -18.42
CA LEU A 216 24.38 13.50 -17.14
C LEU A 216 25.86 13.54 -16.83
N VAL A 217 26.22 14.17 -15.69
CA VAL A 217 27.62 14.34 -15.28
C VAL A 217 28.07 13.34 -14.21
N GLY A 218 27.16 12.60 -13.64
CA GLY A 218 27.48 11.55 -12.66
C GLY A 218 26.27 10.84 -12.12
N HIS A 219 26.50 9.60 -11.68
CA HIS A 219 25.58 8.80 -10.92
C HIS A 219 26.32 8.23 -9.72
N GLU A 220 25.87 8.59 -8.53
CA GLU A 220 26.43 8.14 -7.26
C GLU A 220 25.38 7.30 -6.51
N PHE A 221 25.81 6.55 -5.53
CA PHE A 221 24.97 5.60 -4.83
C PHE A 221 25.09 5.78 -3.33
N THR A 222 23.97 5.63 -2.65
CA THR A 222 23.88 5.59 -1.18
C THR A 222 23.05 4.39 -0.72
N THR A 223 22.53 4.42 0.49
CA THR A 223 21.55 3.44 0.98
C THR A 223 20.40 4.16 1.69
N ASP A 224 19.28 3.47 1.82
CA ASP A 224 18.09 3.93 2.55
C ASP A 224 18.32 4.17 4.06
N LYS A 225 19.49 3.78 4.57
CA LYS A 225 19.91 3.94 5.98
C LYS A 225 21.08 4.88 6.18
N ALA A 226 21.57 5.47 5.09
CA ALA A 226 22.70 6.39 5.15
C ALA A 226 22.29 7.72 5.79
N SER A 227 23.24 8.30 6.53
CA SER A 227 23.11 9.63 7.17
C SER A 227 24.28 10.55 6.87
N ASP A 228 25.34 10.04 6.25
CA ASP A 228 26.51 10.82 5.81
C ASP A 228 26.69 10.70 4.30
N PHE A 229 26.66 11.84 3.62
CA PHE A 229 26.74 11.97 2.16
C PHE A 229 27.93 12.83 1.72
N ASN A 230 28.80 13.24 2.66
CA ASN A 230 29.89 14.17 2.38
C ASN A 230 30.80 13.71 1.25
N ALA A 231 31.12 12.42 1.18
CA ALA A 231 32.00 11.88 0.14
C ALA A 231 31.36 11.97 -1.26
N ILE A 232 30.13 11.50 -1.43
CA ILE A 232 29.42 11.53 -2.73
C ILE A 232 29.08 12.97 -3.13
N LEU A 233 28.66 13.80 -2.18
CA LEU A 233 28.36 15.20 -2.44
C LEU A 233 29.62 16.00 -2.82
N THR A 234 30.78 15.72 -2.21
CA THR A 234 32.06 16.33 -2.60
C THR A 234 32.47 15.91 -4.01
N THR A 235 32.30 14.64 -4.36
CA THR A 235 32.54 14.13 -5.72
C THR A 235 31.67 14.88 -6.74
N LEU A 236 30.36 14.99 -6.47
CA LEU A 236 29.42 15.70 -7.34
C LEU A 236 29.71 17.21 -7.41
N LYS A 237 30.08 17.83 -6.30
CA LYS A 237 30.45 19.25 -6.27
C LYS A 237 31.57 19.55 -7.27
N GLY A 238 32.56 18.66 -7.41
CA GLY A 238 33.64 18.80 -8.40
C GLY A 238 33.13 18.81 -9.84
N LYS A 239 32.00 18.17 -10.13
CA LYS A 239 31.36 18.13 -11.44
C LYS A 239 30.43 19.34 -11.70
N LYS A 240 30.19 20.18 -10.70
CA LYS A 240 29.37 21.41 -10.77
C LYS A 240 27.97 21.17 -11.38
N PRO A 241 27.15 20.28 -10.83
CA PRO A 241 25.82 20.04 -11.38
C PRO A 241 24.90 21.24 -11.13
N ASP A 242 24.05 21.54 -12.11
CA ASP A 242 22.92 22.47 -11.96
C ASP A 242 21.77 21.84 -11.19
N ILE A 243 21.62 20.52 -11.36
CA ILE A 243 20.55 19.72 -10.77
C ILE A 243 21.16 18.43 -10.20
N ILE A 244 20.72 18.07 -8.99
CA ILE A 244 20.95 16.76 -8.38
C ILE A 244 19.59 16.09 -8.24
N PHE A 245 19.40 14.96 -8.93
CA PHE A 245 18.22 14.10 -8.73
C PHE A 245 18.53 13.03 -7.70
N PHE A 246 17.59 12.83 -6.78
CA PHE A 246 17.68 11.78 -5.78
C PHE A 246 16.52 10.78 -5.90
N GLY A 247 16.85 9.54 -6.18
CA GLY A 247 15.94 8.39 -6.11
C GLY A 247 15.98 7.77 -4.71
N GLY A 248 14.96 8.07 -3.90
CA GLY A 248 14.85 7.59 -2.52
C GLY A 248 13.81 8.36 -1.72
N MET A 249 13.80 8.17 -0.40
CA MET A 249 12.80 8.70 0.52
C MET A 249 13.30 9.93 1.27
N ASP A 250 12.36 10.68 1.82
CA ASP A 250 12.58 11.92 2.60
C ASP A 250 13.53 11.74 3.78
N ALA A 251 13.50 10.60 4.46
CA ALA A 251 14.37 10.30 5.59
C ALA A 251 15.89 10.36 5.22
N VAL A 252 16.21 10.11 3.94
CA VAL A 252 17.57 10.21 3.39
C VAL A 252 17.79 11.57 2.72
N ALA A 253 16.78 12.06 1.99
CA ALA A 253 16.85 13.34 1.28
C ALA A 253 17.03 14.54 2.22
N GLY A 254 16.35 14.56 3.38
CA GLY A 254 16.45 15.65 4.33
C GLY A 254 17.88 15.89 4.84
N PRO A 255 18.53 14.89 5.44
CA PRO A 255 19.97 15.01 5.82
C PRO A 255 20.90 15.32 4.65
N MET A 256 20.61 14.80 3.44
CA MET A 256 21.38 15.09 2.23
C MET A 256 21.30 16.57 1.85
N LEU A 257 20.11 17.14 1.83
CA LEU A 257 19.89 18.59 1.61
C LEU A 257 20.65 19.45 2.61
N LYS A 258 20.63 19.07 3.89
CA LYS A 258 21.38 19.75 4.93
C LYS A 258 22.89 19.75 4.66
N GLN A 259 23.44 18.60 4.26
CA GLN A 259 24.86 18.48 3.92
C GLN A 259 25.22 19.19 2.61
N MET A 260 24.34 19.23 1.61
CA MET A 260 24.52 20.04 0.40
C MET A 260 24.73 21.52 0.76
N LYS A 261 23.89 22.08 1.66
CA LYS A 261 24.04 23.45 2.14
C LYS A 261 25.36 23.66 2.86
N GLN A 262 25.72 22.76 3.79
CA GLN A 262 26.99 22.84 4.53
C GLN A 262 28.21 22.82 3.59
N LEU A 263 28.14 22.06 2.51
CA LEU A 263 29.19 21.97 1.51
C LEU A 263 29.13 23.13 0.50
N GLY A 264 28.16 24.03 0.56
CA GLY A 264 27.98 25.12 -0.40
C GLY A 264 27.67 24.63 -1.82
N ILE A 265 26.85 23.56 -1.95
CA ILE A 265 26.35 23.05 -3.22
C ILE A 265 25.02 23.76 -3.49
N ASN A 266 25.00 24.59 -4.55
CA ASN A 266 23.83 25.39 -4.92
C ASN A 266 23.02 24.77 -6.06
N ALA A 267 23.16 23.46 -6.33
CA ALA A 267 22.36 22.76 -7.30
C ALA A 267 20.88 22.69 -6.87
N LYS A 268 19.97 22.71 -7.83
CA LYS A 268 18.58 22.35 -7.59
C LYS A 268 18.52 20.89 -7.20
N PHE A 269 17.67 20.56 -6.21
CA PHE A 269 17.46 19.19 -5.77
C PHE A 269 16.12 18.69 -6.29
N MET A 270 16.11 17.52 -6.90
CA MET A 270 14.89 16.91 -7.43
C MET A 270 14.73 15.48 -6.91
N GLY A 271 13.49 15.03 -6.78
CA GLY A 271 13.21 13.62 -6.49
C GLY A 271 11.80 13.23 -6.88
N GLY A 272 11.47 11.96 -6.73
CA GLY A 272 10.13 11.44 -6.97
C GLY A 272 9.18 11.71 -5.81
N ASP A 273 8.08 10.98 -5.78
CA ASP A 273 7.02 11.07 -4.78
C ASP A 273 7.50 10.77 -3.35
N GLY A 274 8.51 9.93 -3.20
CA GLY A 274 9.12 9.60 -1.90
C GLY A 274 9.72 10.77 -1.13
N ILE A 275 9.96 11.92 -1.77
CA ILE A 275 10.42 13.15 -1.11
C ILE A 275 9.35 14.26 -1.05
N CYS A 276 8.18 14.08 -1.68
CA CYS A 276 7.07 15.04 -1.68
C CYS A 276 6.29 15.04 -0.36
N THR A 277 6.95 15.00 0.76
CA THR A 277 6.34 14.87 2.09
C THR A 277 6.42 16.17 2.89
N ALA A 278 5.44 16.38 3.77
CA ALA A 278 5.50 17.48 4.73
C ALA A 278 6.68 17.32 5.73
N GLU A 279 7.18 16.08 5.89
CA GLU A 279 8.31 15.81 6.80
C GLU A 279 9.64 16.22 6.21
N LEU A 280 9.80 16.25 4.87
CA LEU A 280 11.05 16.64 4.22
C LEU A 280 11.57 18.00 4.72
N ALA A 281 10.68 19.01 4.86
CA ALA A 281 11.07 20.34 5.31
C ALA A 281 11.64 20.32 6.73
N LYS A 282 11.09 19.48 7.62
CA LYS A 282 11.57 19.31 8.98
C LYS A 282 12.93 18.59 9.01
N LEU A 283 13.08 17.54 8.21
CA LEU A 283 14.31 16.74 8.13
C LEU A 283 15.47 17.53 7.50
N ALA A 284 15.18 18.32 6.48
CA ALA A 284 16.15 19.16 5.80
C ALA A 284 16.51 20.43 6.61
N ALA A 285 15.59 20.88 7.49
CA ALA A 285 15.75 22.10 8.25
C ALA A 285 16.24 23.28 7.36
N GLU A 286 17.38 23.89 7.73
CA GLU A 286 18.00 24.96 6.94
C GLU A 286 18.56 24.54 5.57
N GLY A 287 18.61 23.25 5.27
CA GLY A 287 19.01 22.71 3.95
C GLY A 287 17.95 22.90 2.87
N MET A 288 16.71 23.11 3.28
CA MET A 288 15.61 23.44 2.38
C MET A 288 15.55 24.97 2.21
N ALA A 289 16.27 25.49 1.22
CA ALA A 289 16.13 26.88 0.80
C ALA A 289 14.99 26.98 -0.20
N ASP A 290 14.29 28.12 -0.17
CA ASP A 290 13.14 28.40 -1.01
C ASP A 290 13.42 28.14 -2.49
N GLU A 291 12.48 27.48 -3.18
CA GLU A 291 12.45 27.25 -4.62
C GLU A 291 13.57 26.37 -5.21
N ASN A 292 14.37 25.69 -4.40
CA ASN A 292 15.44 24.82 -4.93
C ASN A 292 15.14 23.32 -4.84
N VAL A 293 14.01 22.92 -4.25
CA VAL A 293 13.62 21.51 -4.13
C VAL A 293 12.36 21.28 -4.96
N PHE A 294 12.43 20.27 -5.82
CA PHE A 294 11.37 19.89 -6.75
C PHE A 294 11.05 18.42 -6.57
N CYS A 295 9.78 18.08 -6.53
CA CYS A 295 9.32 16.70 -6.54
C CYS A 295 8.05 16.55 -7.38
N ALA A 296 7.67 15.34 -7.72
CA ALA A 296 6.41 15.04 -8.35
C ALA A 296 5.69 13.96 -7.55
N GLU A 297 4.42 14.17 -7.27
CA GLU A 297 3.53 13.16 -6.73
C GLU A 297 3.16 12.16 -7.85
N ALA A 298 2.96 10.89 -7.49
CA ALA A 298 2.57 9.85 -8.43
C ALA A 298 1.06 9.85 -8.73
N GLY A 299 0.47 11.01 -8.83
CA GLY A 299 -0.94 11.25 -9.10
C GLY A 299 -1.35 12.66 -8.72
N GLY A 300 -2.63 12.97 -8.88
CA GLY A 300 -3.18 14.26 -8.51
C GLY A 300 -4.62 14.41 -8.99
N VAL A 301 -5.34 15.36 -8.42
CA VAL A 301 -6.72 15.66 -8.83
C VAL A 301 -6.88 17.13 -9.18
N GLU A 302 -7.61 17.37 -10.26
CA GLU A 302 -7.98 18.70 -10.73
C GLU A 302 -9.51 18.84 -10.88
N GLY A 303 -9.97 20.05 -11.07
CA GLY A 303 -11.36 20.35 -11.34
C GLY A 303 -12.30 19.93 -10.21
N GLU A 304 -13.41 19.30 -10.56
CA GLU A 304 -14.46 18.93 -9.60
C GLU A 304 -14.02 17.91 -8.53
N GLN A 305 -13.05 17.06 -8.84
CA GLN A 305 -12.55 16.05 -7.91
C GLN A 305 -11.68 16.63 -6.79
N LYS A 306 -11.15 17.85 -7.01
CA LYS A 306 -10.39 18.57 -5.98
C LYS A 306 -11.17 18.75 -4.69
N ALA A 307 -12.46 19.05 -4.78
CA ALA A 307 -13.33 19.22 -3.60
C ALA A 307 -13.43 17.93 -2.75
N GLY A 308 -13.44 16.76 -3.39
CA GLY A 308 -13.42 15.46 -2.71
C GLY A 308 -12.11 15.22 -1.96
N MET A 309 -10.99 15.54 -2.58
CA MET A 309 -9.66 15.45 -1.97
C MET A 309 -9.51 16.42 -0.78
N ASP A 310 -9.98 17.68 -0.93
CA ASP A 310 -9.92 18.69 0.13
C ASP A 310 -10.78 18.27 1.33
N LYS A 311 -11.96 17.68 1.08
CA LYS A 311 -12.80 17.10 2.12
C LYS A 311 -12.10 15.93 2.80
N PHE A 312 -11.51 15.00 2.05
CA PHE A 312 -10.76 13.88 2.61
C PHE A 312 -9.66 14.36 3.55
N ARG A 313 -8.85 15.33 3.12
CA ARG A 313 -7.77 15.91 3.94
C ARG A 313 -8.31 16.54 5.24
N THR A 314 -9.42 17.24 5.14
CA THR A 314 -10.08 17.86 6.31
C THR A 314 -10.55 16.81 7.32
N ASP A 315 -11.25 15.79 6.83
CA ASP A 315 -11.79 14.71 7.67
C ASP A 315 -10.67 13.86 8.28
N PHE A 316 -9.62 13.57 7.50
CA PHE A 316 -8.44 12.84 7.96
C PHE A 316 -7.74 13.60 9.10
N LYS A 317 -7.48 14.90 8.93
CA LYS A 317 -6.89 15.74 9.95
C LYS A 317 -7.74 15.81 11.22
N ALA A 318 -9.06 15.98 11.09
CA ALA A 318 -9.98 16.01 12.21
C ALA A 318 -9.97 14.69 12.98
N LYS A 319 -9.88 13.55 12.28
CA LYS A 319 -9.94 12.23 12.87
C LYS A 319 -8.63 11.79 13.54
N TYR A 320 -7.50 12.03 12.89
CA TYR A 320 -6.21 11.50 13.32
C TYR A 320 -5.28 12.54 13.96
N ASN A 321 -5.70 13.81 13.99
CA ASN A 321 -4.87 14.94 14.41
C ASN A 321 -3.51 14.97 13.69
N ALA A 322 -3.51 14.62 12.42
CA ALA A 322 -2.32 14.54 11.55
C ALA A 322 -2.67 15.05 10.16
N GLU A 323 -1.72 15.70 9.51
CA GLU A 323 -1.84 16.04 8.09
C GLU A 323 -1.62 14.78 7.24
N VAL A 324 -2.30 14.71 6.09
CA VAL A 324 -1.99 13.72 5.06
C VAL A 324 -0.56 13.94 4.59
N GLN A 325 0.24 12.86 4.57
CA GLN A 325 1.60 12.93 4.03
C GLN A 325 1.58 12.89 2.51
N VAL A 326 1.26 11.72 1.92
CA VAL A 326 1.17 11.54 0.47
C VAL A 326 0.08 10.54 0.12
N TYR A 327 0.13 9.33 0.70
CA TYR A 327 -0.54 8.17 0.15
C TYR A 327 -1.88 7.80 0.81
N ALA A 328 -2.23 8.38 1.96
CA ALA A 328 -3.50 8.05 2.64
C ALA A 328 -4.74 8.10 1.73
N PRO A 329 -4.91 9.10 0.83
CA PRO A 329 -6.07 9.13 -0.06
C PRO A 329 -6.06 7.99 -1.10
N TYR A 330 -4.88 7.57 -1.57
CA TYR A 330 -4.73 6.45 -2.50
C TYR A 330 -5.03 5.11 -1.82
N VAL A 331 -4.60 4.95 -0.57
CA VAL A 331 -4.95 3.78 0.26
C VAL A 331 -6.45 3.70 0.49
N TYR A 332 -7.06 4.84 0.86
CA TYR A 332 -8.50 4.95 1.06
C TYR A 332 -9.28 4.53 -0.18
N ASP A 333 -8.91 5.04 -1.34
CA ASP A 333 -9.53 4.67 -2.61
C ASP A 333 -9.27 3.20 -2.97
N ALA A 334 -8.07 2.68 -2.75
CA ALA A 334 -7.73 1.27 -3.03
C ALA A 334 -8.61 0.30 -2.23
N VAL A 335 -8.88 0.60 -0.94
CA VAL A 335 -9.82 -0.17 -0.10
C VAL A 335 -11.22 -0.12 -0.69
N LYS A 336 -11.70 1.06 -1.08
CA LYS A 336 -13.05 1.24 -1.65
C LYS A 336 -13.20 0.59 -3.02
N VAL A 337 -12.18 0.66 -3.85
CA VAL A 337 -12.10 -0.04 -5.15
C VAL A 337 -12.23 -1.55 -4.97
N MET A 338 -11.50 -2.12 -4.03
CA MET A 338 -11.56 -3.54 -3.73
C MET A 338 -12.94 -3.95 -3.21
N ALA A 339 -13.52 -3.18 -2.28
CA ALA A 339 -14.87 -3.41 -1.78
C ALA A 339 -15.92 -3.30 -2.88
N GLN A 340 -15.81 -2.30 -3.77
CA GLN A 340 -16.72 -2.12 -4.90
C GLN A 340 -16.64 -3.30 -5.89
N ALA A 341 -15.45 -3.83 -6.14
CA ALA A 341 -15.29 -5.03 -6.97
C ALA A 341 -15.98 -6.24 -6.36
N MET A 342 -15.90 -6.43 -5.04
CA MET A 342 -16.62 -7.49 -4.32
C MET A 342 -18.14 -7.31 -4.39
N VAL A 343 -18.62 -6.07 -4.25
CA VAL A 343 -20.06 -5.73 -4.40
C VAL A 343 -20.54 -6.05 -5.82
N THR A 344 -19.81 -5.62 -6.84
CA THR A 344 -20.14 -5.86 -8.25
C THR A 344 -20.19 -7.33 -8.58
N ALA A 345 -19.27 -8.12 -8.03
CA ALA A 345 -19.22 -9.57 -8.20
C ALA A 345 -20.25 -10.34 -7.34
N GLY A 346 -20.89 -9.68 -6.36
CA GLY A 346 -21.74 -10.35 -5.37
C GLY A 346 -20.97 -11.35 -4.49
N SER A 347 -19.65 -11.23 -4.40
CA SER A 347 -18.78 -12.21 -3.72
C SER A 347 -17.48 -11.57 -3.21
N SER A 348 -17.04 -11.97 -2.01
CA SER A 348 -15.72 -11.66 -1.48
C SER A 348 -14.66 -12.72 -1.78
N ASP A 349 -15.03 -13.79 -2.50
CA ASP A 349 -14.08 -14.79 -2.97
C ASP A 349 -13.14 -14.16 -4.02
N PRO A 350 -11.80 -14.17 -3.79
CA PRO A 350 -10.82 -13.57 -4.69
C PRO A 350 -10.98 -13.99 -6.16
N ALA A 351 -11.21 -15.27 -6.42
CA ALA A 351 -11.37 -15.78 -7.79
C ALA A 351 -12.62 -15.22 -8.49
N LYS A 352 -13.67 -14.91 -7.71
CA LYS A 352 -14.95 -14.41 -8.24
C LYS A 352 -14.95 -12.90 -8.45
N TYR A 353 -14.31 -12.11 -7.57
CA TYR A 353 -14.34 -10.67 -7.72
C TYR A 353 -13.16 -10.11 -8.56
N LEU A 354 -12.10 -10.89 -8.78
CA LEU A 354 -10.96 -10.46 -9.60
C LEU A 354 -11.35 -9.96 -11.00
N PRO A 355 -12.29 -10.60 -11.75
CA PRO A 355 -12.74 -10.05 -13.02
C PRO A 355 -13.39 -8.67 -12.91
N ALA A 356 -14.20 -8.44 -11.86
CA ALA A 356 -14.81 -7.14 -11.59
C ALA A 356 -13.76 -6.10 -11.21
N LEU A 357 -12.70 -6.48 -10.46
CA LEU A 357 -11.59 -5.60 -10.13
C LEU A 357 -10.81 -5.19 -11.38
N LYS A 358 -10.53 -6.10 -12.30
CA LYS A 358 -9.86 -5.80 -13.57
C LYS A 358 -10.63 -4.82 -14.46
N SER A 359 -11.96 -4.87 -14.42
CA SER A 359 -12.83 -4.02 -15.24
C SER A 359 -13.39 -2.82 -14.46
N ILE A 360 -12.86 -2.54 -13.28
CA ILE A 360 -13.36 -1.45 -12.42
C ILE A 360 -13.27 -0.09 -13.13
N ASN A 361 -14.27 0.75 -12.88
CA ASN A 361 -14.24 2.17 -13.16
C ASN A 361 -14.83 2.87 -11.94
N TYR A 362 -13.98 3.40 -11.08
CA TYR A 362 -14.36 3.94 -9.78
C TYR A 362 -13.98 5.42 -9.69
N LYS A 363 -14.93 6.27 -9.29
CA LYS A 363 -14.69 7.68 -9.05
C LYS A 363 -14.27 7.87 -7.58
N GLY A 364 -12.96 7.92 -7.37
CA GLY A 364 -12.33 8.10 -6.05
C GLY A 364 -12.04 9.56 -5.71
N VAL A 365 -11.49 9.78 -4.52
CA VAL A 365 -10.98 11.11 -4.11
C VAL A 365 -9.66 11.44 -4.81
N THR A 366 -8.94 10.43 -5.29
CA THR A 366 -7.69 10.58 -6.05
C THR A 366 -7.89 10.64 -7.56
N GLY A 367 -9.12 10.59 -8.05
CA GLY A 367 -9.42 10.60 -9.47
C GLY A 367 -10.27 9.41 -9.92
N ASN A 368 -10.34 9.21 -11.23
CA ASN A 368 -10.98 8.04 -11.81
C ASN A 368 -10.02 6.85 -11.81
N ILE A 369 -10.38 5.77 -11.15
CA ILE A 369 -9.57 4.58 -11.01
C ILE A 369 -10.08 3.50 -11.94
N ALA A 370 -9.28 3.18 -12.93
CA ALA A 370 -9.46 2.04 -13.84
C ALA A 370 -8.07 1.46 -14.15
N PHE A 371 -7.99 0.17 -14.38
CA PHE A 371 -6.71 -0.51 -14.63
C PHE A 371 -6.53 -0.88 -16.10
N ASP A 372 -5.29 -0.85 -16.56
CA ASP A 372 -4.88 -1.41 -17.83
C ASP A 372 -4.73 -2.95 -17.75
N GLU A 373 -4.32 -3.57 -18.85
CA GLU A 373 -4.13 -5.03 -18.93
C GLU A 373 -3.03 -5.56 -17.99
N LYS A 374 -2.12 -4.69 -17.54
CA LYS A 374 -1.02 -5.04 -16.62
C LYS A 374 -1.39 -4.85 -15.16
N GLY A 375 -2.50 -4.13 -14.89
CA GLY A 375 -2.88 -3.73 -13.54
C GLY A 375 -2.37 -2.35 -13.12
N ASP A 376 -1.79 -1.58 -14.04
CA ASP A 376 -1.43 -0.18 -13.81
C ASP A 376 -2.66 0.71 -13.94
N ILE A 377 -2.69 1.82 -13.18
CA ILE A 377 -3.78 2.81 -13.32
C ILE A 377 -3.74 3.42 -14.72
N LYS A 378 -4.92 3.55 -15.34
CA LYS A 378 -5.05 4.30 -16.59
C LYS A 378 -5.00 5.80 -16.29
N ASN A 379 -4.25 6.52 -17.09
CA ASN A 379 -4.09 7.98 -16.98
C ASN A 379 -3.49 8.42 -15.63
N GLY A 380 -2.56 7.63 -15.10
CA GLY A 380 -1.78 7.97 -13.90
C GLY A 380 -0.65 8.92 -14.19
#